data_6e76c8536b9eda2bf6e538bf01cf0f6e
#
_entry.id   6e76c8536b9eda2bf6e538bf01cf0f6e
#
_cell.length_a   1.000
_cell.length_b   1.000
_cell.length_c   1.000
_cell.angle_alpha   90.00
_cell.angle_beta   90.00
_cell.angle_gamma   90.00
#
_symmetry.space_group_name_H-M   'P 1'
#
loop_
_entity.id
_entity.type
_entity.pdbx_description
1 polymer ?
#
loop_
_entity_poly.entity_id
_entity_poly.type
_entity_poly.pdbx_seq_one_letter_code
_entity_poly.pdbx_strand_id
1 'polypeptide(L)'
;LLEAYRGSISQLEWMSPATRQEALAKLEQFTVKIGYPAKWRDYSSLQLSATDLVGNVRAAEAFEIAYEAGKLGKPVDRDEWHMTPQTVNAYYNPVMNEIVFPAAILQAPFFDLEADDAVNYAGIGAVIGHEIGHGFDDQGSTFDGPGAVRDWWTEADRKAFEERTGALIAQYDAYVPADVAAHYEQLGQAAPHVKGALTIGENIGDLGGLGIALKAYKLALARKGIESFDQAPVIDGLSALERFFYSWARIWQQKSRLERAELLLATDPHSPNEFRCNGIVRNLDEFYETFNVVPGDELYLDPDQRVTIW
;
A
#
# COMPACT_ATOMS: atom_id res chain seq x y z
N LEU A 1 10.08 4.38 -8.57
CA LEU A 1 9.76 4.14 -7.16
C LEU A 1 10.98 3.62 -6.37
N LEU A 2 11.63 2.54 -6.78
CA LEU A 2 12.82 2.00 -6.08
C LEU A 2 13.93 3.04 -5.90
N GLU A 3 14.17 3.89 -6.90
CA GLU A 3 15.14 5.00 -6.80
C GLU A 3 14.71 6.04 -5.75
N ALA A 4 13.41 6.37 -5.70
CA ALA A 4 12.88 7.28 -4.69
C ALA A 4 12.99 6.69 -3.28
N TYR A 5 12.69 5.40 -3.10
CA TYR A 5 12.91 4.69 -1.83
C TYR A 5 14.38 4.69 -1.43
N ARG A 6 15.29 4.36 -2.36
CA ARG A 6 16.74 4.40 -2.09
C ARG A 6 17.17 5.78 -1.62
N GLY A 7 16.73 6.83 -2.32
CA GLY A 7 17.02 8.22 -1.94
C GLY A 7 16.49 8.56 -0.55
N SER A 8 15.24 8.17 -0.26
CA SER A 8 14.60 8.42 1.02
C SER A 8 15.31 7.70 2.16
N ILE A 9 15.50 6.38 2.07
CA ILE A 9 16.17 5.56 3.09
C ILE A 9 17.59 6.10 3.35
N SER A 10 18.31 6.50 2.30
CA SER A 10 19.67 7.04 2.43
C SER A 10 19.76 8.33 3.26
N GLN A 11 18.66 9.08 3.38
CA GLN A 11 18.58 10.36 4.06
C GLN A 11 17.84 10.31 5.41
N LEU A 12 17.32 9.14 5.84
CA LEU A 12 16.60 9.01 7.10
C LEU A 12 17.51 9.31 8.30
N GLU A 13 17.24 10.42 8.98
CA GLU A 13 18.05 10.86 10.12
C GLU A 13 17.85 9.99 11.37
N TRP A 14 16.64 9.43 11.54
CA TRP A 14 16.30 8.58 12.68
C TRP A 14 16.89 7.16 12.60
N MET A 15 17.33 6.73 11.43
CA MET A 15 17.91 5.40 11.19
C MET A 15 19.43 5.47 11.17
N SER A 16 20.09 4.62 11.96
CA SER A 16 21.55 4.53 11.99
C SER A 16 22.14 4.08 10.65
N PRO A 17 23.42 4.38 10.37
CA PRO A 17 24.07 3.93 9.14
C PRO A 17 24.06 2.41 8.96
N ALA A 18 24.15 1.63 10.05
CA ALA A 18 24.14 0.17 10.00
C ALA A 18 22.78 -0.36 9.51
N THR A 19 21.68 0.04 10.16
CA THR A 19 20.32 -0.37 9.78
C THR A 19 19.98 0.14 8.38
N ARG A 20 20.37 1.37 8.04
CA ARG A 20 20.18 1.95 6.69
C ARG A 20 20.88 1.11 5.61
N GLN A 21 22.09 0.62 5.85
CA GLN A 21 22.79 -0.26 4.91
C GLN A 21 22.05 -1.58 4.69
N GLU A 22 21.53 -2.20 5.75
CA GLU A 22 20.71 -3.42 5.64
C GLU A 22 19.42 -3.16 4.87
N ALA A 23 18.72 -2.04 5.16
CA ALA A 23 17.50 -1.65 4.44
C ALA A 23 17.77 -1.46 2.93
N LEU A 24 18.85 -0.77 2.58
CA LEU A 24 19.23 -0.57 1.17
C LEU A 24 19.61 -1.89 0.50
N ALA A 25 20.33 -2.78 1.19
CA ALA A 25 20.67 -4.10 0.67
C ALA A 25 19.44 -4.97 0.45
N LYS A 26 18.43 -4.88 1.32
CA LYS A 26 17.13 -5.53 1.14
C LYS A 26 16.38 -4.95 -0.06
N LEU A 27 16.33 -3.62 -0.20
CA LEU A 27 15.68 -2.94 -1.32
C LEU A 27 16.26 -3.35 -2.68
N GLU A 28 17.57 -3.58 -2.76
CA GLU A 28 18.24 -4.02 -3.99
C GLU A 28 17.92 -5.47 -4.39
N GLN A 29 17.42 -6.28 -3.44
CA GLN A 29 17.07 -7.68 -3.66
C GLN A 29 15.58 -7.90 -3.98
N PHE A 30 14.78 -6.82 -4.11
CA PHE A 30 13.38 -6.95 -4.49
C PHE A 30 13.22 -7.59 -5.87
N THR A 31 12.44 -8.66 -5.94
CA THR A 31 11.97 -9.22 -7.21
C THR A 31 10.68 -8.52 -7.62
N VAL A 32 10.58 -8.11 -8.88
CA VAL A 32 9.41 -7.40 -9.41
C VAL A 32 8.71 -8.28 -10.43
N LYS A 33 7.40 -8.51 -10.24
CA LYS A 33 6.53 -9.29 -11.13
C LYS A 33 5.37 -8.42 -11.58
N ILE A 34 5.18 -8.27 -12.90
CA ILE A 34 4.18 -7.37 -13.49
C ILE A 34 3.38 -8.10 -14.57
N GLY A 35 2.06 -7.96 -14.52
CA GLY A 35 1.14 -8.43 -15.54
C GLY A 35 0.65 -9.85 -15.32
N TYR A 36 1.44 -10.83 -15.69
CA TYR A 36 1.08 -12.25 -15.61
C TYR A 36 2.32 -13.14 -15.51
N PRO A 37 2.18 -14.39 -14.99
CA PRO A 37 3.31 -15.31 -14.84
C PRO A 37 3.81 -15.80 -16.20
N ALA A 38 5.13 -15.94 -16.34
CA ALA A 38 5.75 -16.51 -17.55
C ALA A 38 5.30 -17.96 -17.80
N LYS A 39 5.05 -18.72 -16.69
CA LYS A 39 4.53 -20.09 -16.73
C LYS A 39 3.15 -20.14 -16.10
N TRP A 40 2.15 -20.46 -16.90
CA TRP A 40 0.79 -20.64 -16.44
C TRP A 40 0.62 -21.93 -15.65
N ARG A 41 -0.29 -21.88 -14.67
CA ARG A 41 -0.67 -23.07 -13.91
C ARG A 41 -1.39 -24.05 -14.85
N ASP A 42 -0.97 -25.32 -14.83
CA ASP A 42 -1.57 -26.38 -15.65
C ASP A 42 -2.78 -27.00 -14.91
N TYR A 43 -3.96 -26.78 -15.46
CA TYR A 43 -5.23 -27.33 -14.99
C TYR A 43 -5.71 -28.51 -15.83
N SER A 44 -4.91 -29.08 -16.72
CA SER A 44 -5.32 -30.13 -17.66
C SER A 44 -5.82 -31.42 -16.98
N SER A 45 -5.36 -31.68 -15.75
CA SER A 45 -5.81 -32.80 -14.96
C SER A 45 -7.13 -32.59 -14.20
N LEU A 46 -7.60 -31.32 -14.12
CA LEU A 46 -8.86 -30.99 -13.44
C LEU A 46 -10.06 -31.30 -14.32
N GLN A 47 -10.87 -32.27 -13.90
CA GLN A 47 -12.08 -32.68 -14.61
C GLN A 47 -13.32 -32.03 -14.00
N LEU A 48 -14.08 -31.32 -14.82
CA LEU A 48 -15.27 -30.56 -14.43
C LEU A 48 -16.50 -31.07 -15.23
N SER A 49 -17.67 -30.97 -14.61
CA SER A 49 -18.96 -31.30 -15.21
C SER A 49 -19.82 -30.05 -15.38
N ALA A 50 -20.50 -29.91 -16.50
CA ALA A 50 -21.41 -28.77 -16.73
C ALA A 50 -22.69 -28.84 -15.82
N THR A 51 -22.97 -29.96 -15.17
CA THR A 51 -24.20 -30.19 -14.41
C THR A 51 -23.99 -30.49 -12.94
N ASP A 52 -22.75 -30.56 -12.45
CA ASP A 52 -22.43 -30.89 -11.05
C ASP A 52 -21.57 -29.79 -10.40
N LEU A 53 -22.22 -28.74 -9.91
CA LEU A 53 -21.54 -27.63 -9.23
C LEU A 53 -20.79 -28.10 -7.97
N VAL A 54 -21.41 -28.92 -7.13
CA VAL A 54 -20.80 -29.41 -5.88
C VAL A 54 -19.61 -30.30 -6.16
N GLY A 55 -19.74 -31.22 -7.14
CA GLY A 55 -18.63 -32.04 -7.59
C GLY A 55 -17.48 -31.22 -8.15
N ASN A 56 -17.75 -30.16 -8.91
CA ASN A 56 -16.74 -29.25 -9.43
C ASN A 56 -15.97 -28.51 -8.32
N VAL A 57 -16.68 -28.01 -7.29
CA VAL A 57 -16.02 -27.35 -6.14
C VAL A 57 -15.09 -28.33 -5.43
N ARG A 58 -15.55 -29.55 -5.14
CA ARG A 58 -14.72 -30.59 -4.51
C ARG A 58 -13.52 -31.02 -5.37
N ALA A 59 -13.71 -31.09 -6.68
CA ALA A 59 -12.63 -31.43 -7.60
C ALA A 59 -11.56 -30.32 -7.64
N ALA A 60 -11.99 -29.04 -7.64
CA ALA A 60 -11.08 -27.89 -7.58
C ALA A 60 -10.31 -27.85 -6.25
N GLU A 61 -10.99 -28.05 -5.11
CA GLU A 61 -10.34 -28.13 -3.79
C GLU A 61 -9.32 -29.28 -3.71
N ALA A 62 -9.69 -30.47 -4.19
CA ALA A 62 -8.78 -31.61 -4.23
C ALA A 62 -7.56 -31.35 -5.12
N PHE A 63 -7.76 -30.68 -6.27
CA PHE A 63 -6.66 -30.26 -7.14
C PHE A 63 -5.71 -29.30 -6.43
N GLU A 64 -6.25 -28.27 -5.73
CA GLU A 64 -5.42 -27.32 -4.97
C GLU A 64 -4.63 -28.00 -3.86
N ILE A 65 -5.28 -28.87 -3.08
CA ILE A 65 -4.60 -29.64 -2.01
C ILE A 65 -3.48 -30.51 -2.59
N ALA A 66 -3.74 -31.20 -3.71
CA ALA A 66 -2.72 -32.02 -4.37
C ALA A 66 -1.56 -31.19 -4.93
N TYR A 67 -1.85 -30.01 -5.47
CA TYR A 67 -0.85 -29.07 -5.96
C TYR A 67 0.06 -28.58 -4.82
N GLU A 68 -0.52 -28.11 -3.71
CA GLU A 68 0.24 -27.64 -2.54
C GLU A 68 1.05 -28.78 -1.89
N ALA A 69 0.44 -29.96 -1.69
CA ALA A 69 1.14 -31.12 -1.18
C ALA A 69 2.30 -31.58 -2.09
N GLY A 70 2.12 -31.39 -3.39
CA GLY A 70 3.14 -31.69 -4.40
C GLY A 70 4.39 -30.82 -4.35
N LYS A 71 4.39 -29.71 -3.59
CA LYS A 71 5.56 -28.86 -3.34
C LYS A 71 6.49 -29.43 -2.27
N LEU A 72 6.01 -30.32 -1.41
CA LEU A 72 6.81 -30.89 -0.33
C LEU A 72 8.08 -31.57 -0.86
N GLY A 73 9.21 -31.22 -0.26
CA GLY A 73 10.51 -31.76 -0.65
C GLY A 73 11.09 -31.21 -1.95
N LYS A 74 10.45 -30.24 -2.58
CA LYS A 74 10.96 -29.54 -3.76
C LYS A 74 11.55 -28.17 -3.38
N PRO A 75 12.45 -27.61 -4.20
CA PRO A 75 12.87 -26.22 -4.07
C PRO A 75 11.66 -25.27 -4.21
N VAL A 76 11.76 -24.10 -3.57
CA VAL A 76 10.78 -23.02 -3.72
C VAL A 76 10.75 -22.58 -5.19
N ASP A 77 9.54 -22.57 -5.79
CA ASP A 77 9.33 -22.02 -7.12
C ASP A 77 9.18 -20.49 -7.00
N ARG A 78 10.24 -19.76 -7.34
CA ARG A 78 10.23 -18.29 -7.27
C ARG A 78 9.44 -17.64 -8.41
N ASP A 79 9.01 -18.39 -9.42
CA ASP A 79 8.17 -17.90 -10.52
C ASP A 79 6.66 -18.02 -10.21
N GLU A 80 6.31 -18.66 -9.11
CA GLU A 80 4.92 -18.82 -8.69
C GLU A 80 4.26 -17.48 -8.34
N TRP A 81 3.00 -17.32 -8.74
CA TRP A 81 2.16 -16.19 -8.39
C TRP A 81 1.05 -16.61 -7.43
N HIS A 82 0.79 -15.79 -6.41
CA HIS A 82 -0.26 -16.03 -5.41
C HIS A 82 -1.57 -15.29 -5.71
N MET A 83 -1.57 -14.44 -6.73
CA MET A 83 -2.78 -13.83 -7.31
C MET A 83 -2.87 -14.12 -8.79
N THR A 84 -4.09 -14.27 -9.28
CA THR A 84 -4.34 -14.46 -10.71
C THR A 84 -4.27 -13.13 -11.45
N PRO A 85 -3.94 -13.10 -12.76
CA PRO A 85 -3.81 -11.84 -13.52
C PRO A 85 -5.07 -10.98 -13.59
N GLN A 86 -6.26 -11.54 -13.39
CA GLN A 86 -7.53 -10.82 -13.35
C GLN A 86 -7.87 -10.24 -11.96
N THR A 87 -7.01 -10.40 -10.98
CA THR A 87 -7.20 -9.82 -9.65
C THR A 87 -6.84 -8.34 -9.67
N VAL A 88 -7.80 -7.47 -9.33
CA VAL A 88 -7.55 -6.03 -9.14
C VAL A 88 -6.95 -5.82 -7.76
N ASN A 89 -5.67 -6.15 -7.61
CA ASN A 89 -4.90 -6.01 -6.38
C ASN A 89 -3.40 -6.15 -6.71
N ALA A 90 -2.56 -6.00 -5.69
CA ALA A 90 -1.12 -6.25 -5.69
C ALA A 90 -0.74 -6.95 -4.38
N TYR A 91 0.50 -7.41 -4.25
CA TYR A 91 0.99 -7.93 -2.98
C TYR A 91 2.52 -7.89 -2.87
N TYR A 92 3.00 -7.79 -1.63
CA TYR A 92 4.37 -8.11 -1.24
C TYR A 92 4.43 -9.49 -0.60
N ASN A 93 5.45 -10.27 -0.94
CA ASN A 93 5.73 -11.57 -0.31
C ASN A 93 7.08 -11.51 0.42
N PRO A 94 7.11 -11.50 1.77
CA PRO A 94 8.34 -11.30 2.54
C PRO A 94 9.33 -12.45 2.42
N VAL A 95 8.86 -13.70 2.28
CA VAL A 95 9.75 -14.87 2.16
C VAL A 95 10.43 -14.97 0.79
N MET A 96 9.88 -14.30 -0.22
CA MET A 96 10.47 -14.19 -1.55
C MET A 96 11.09 -12.81 -1.80
N ASN A 97 10.84 -11.84 -0.94
CA ASN A 97 11.18 -10.43 -1.10
C ASN A 97 10.75 -9.91 -2.49
N GLU A 98 9.48 -10.10 -2.81
CA GLU A 98 8.92 -9.77 -4.12
C GLU A 98 7.67 -8.92 -4.02
N ILE A 99 7.50 -8.05 -5.03
CA ILE A 99 6.29 -7.25 -5.26
C ILE A 99 5.64 -7.71 -6.57
N VAL A 100 4.32 -7.89 -6.53
CA VAL A 100 3.58 -8.50 -7.65
C VAL A 100 2.35 -7.65 -8.00
N PHE A 101 2.24 -7.29 -9.28
CA PHE A 101 1.18 -6.46 -9.84
C PHE A 101 0.46 -7.20 -10.97
N PRO A 102 -0.67 -7.89 -10.69
CA PRO A 102 -1.51 -8.52 -11.70
C PRO A 102 -1.97 -7.54 -12.78
N ALA A 103 -2.19 -8.03 -14.00
CA ALA A 103 -2.59 -7.20 -15.14
C ALA A 103 -3.85 -6.35 -14.88
N ALA A 104 -4.79 -6.88 -14.09
CA ALA A 104 -6.06 -6.21 -13.84
C ALA A 104 -5.95 -4.90 -13.02
N ILE A 105 -4.91 -4.72 -12.19
CA ILE A 105 -4.69 -3.44 -11.50
C ILE A 105 -4.04 -2.39 -12.41
N LEU A 106 -3.44 -2.79 -13.52
CA LEU A 106 -2.76 -1.91 -14.47
C LEU A 106 -3.75 -1.24 -15.44
N GLN A 107 -4.88 -0.79 -14.92
CA GLN A 107 -5.98 -0.13 -15.63
C GLN A 107 -6.53 1.02 -14.80
N ALA A 108 -7.32 1.90 -15.42
CA ALA A 108 -8.01 2.96 -14.71
C ALA A 108 -8.92 2.37 -13.60
N PRO A 109 -8.97 2.98 -12.40
CA PRO A 109 -8.42 4.30 -12.06
C PRO A 109 -6.96 4.30 -11.61
N PHE A 110 -6.29 3.15 -11.49
CA PHE A 110 -4.93 3.04 -10.97
C PHE A 110 -3.87 3.45 -11.99
N PHE A 111 -4.03 3.03 -13.25
CA PHE A 111 -3.10 3.31 -14.34
C PHE A 111 -3.84 3.61 -15.64
N ASP A 112 -3.40 4.64 -16.36
CA ASP A 112 -3.90 4.98 -17.68
C ASP A 112 -2.73 5.50 -18.54
N LEU A 113 -2.51 4.87 -19.70
CA LEU A 113 -1.43 5.25 -20.62
C LEU A 113 -1.59 6.68 -21.18
N GLU A 114 -2.83 7.16 -21.30
CA GLU A 114 -3.15 8.48 -21.83
C GLU A 114 -3.15 9.58 -20.76
N ALA A 115 -3.14 9.19 -19.45
CA ALA A 115 -3.10 10.14 -18.36
C ALA A 115 -1.70 10.72 -18.16
N ASP A 116 -1.64 11.92 -17.58
CA ASP A 116 -0.36 12.55 -17.23
C ASP A 116 0.30 11.83 -16.03
N ASP A 117 1.60 12.10 -15.85
CA ASP A 117 2.41 11.47 -14.81
C ASP A 117 1.83 11.68 -13.40
N ALA A 118 1.29 12.87 -13.08
CA ALA A 118 0.73 13.14 -11.75
C ALA A 118 -0.35 12.13 -11.38
N VAL A 119 -1.24 11.82 -12.34
CA VAL A 119 -2.33 10.85 -12.16
C VAL A 119 -1.79 9.44 -11.94
N ASN A 120 -0.83 9.00 -12.78
CA ASN A 120 -0.28 7.66 -12.70
C ASN A 120 0.63 7.46 -11.49
N TYR A 121 1.42 8.47 -11.08
CA TYR A 121 2.24 8.36 -9.88
C TYR A 121 1.38 8.32 -8.61
N ALA A 122 0.28 9.06 -8.54
CA ALA A 122 -0.64 9.00 -7.39
C ALA A 122 -1.55 7.77 -7.39
N GLY A 123 -1.83 7.19 -8.56
CA GLY A 123 -2.56 5.93 -8.69
C GLY A 123 -1.64 4.73 -8.49
N ILE A 124 -1.23 4.10 -9.57
CA ILE A 124 -0.40 2.89 -9.53
C ILE A 124 0.98 3.13 -8.87
N GLY A 125 1.54 4.34 -9.00
CA GLY A 125 2.81 4.68 -8.36
C GLY A 125 2.73 4.59 -6.83
N ALA A 126 1.65 5.07 -6.22
CA ALA A 126 1.43 4.95 -4.78
C ALA A 126 1.20 3.50 -4.37
N VAL A 127 0.49 2.68 -5.17
CA VAL A 127 0.34 1.24 -4.93
C VAL A 127 1.69 0.52 -5.00
N ILE A 128 2.53 0.82 -5.99
CA ILE A 128 3.88 0.25 -6.08
C ILE A 128 4.72 0.66 -4.85
N GLY A 129 4.61 1.92 -4.44
CA GLY A 129 5.26 2.42 -3.23
C GLY A 129 4.77 1.69 -1.97
N HIS A 130 3.47 1.42 -1.87
CA HIS A 130 2.83 0.67 -0.80
C HIS A 130 3.40 -0.76 -0.71
N GLU A 131 3.45 -1.51 -1.82
CA GLU A 131 3.98 -2.88 -1.82
C GLU A 131 5.48 -2.93 -1.48
N ILE A 132 6.28 -1.97 -1.95
CA ILE A 132 7.67 -1.85 -1.51
C ILE A 132 7.73 -1.53 -0.01
N GLY A 133 6.83 -0.67 0.48
CA GLY A 133 6.69 -0.30 1.88
C GLY A 133 6.47 -1.48 2.81
N HIS A 134 5.69 -2.48 2.37
CA HIS A 134 5.51 -3.74 3.11
C HIS A 134 6.82 -4.49 3.38
N GLY A 135 7.86 -4.28 2.61
CA GLY A 135 9.19 -4.80 2.93
C GLY A 135 9.81 -4.21 4.20
N PHE A 136 9.29 -3.08 4.67
CA PHE A 136 9.83 -2.28 5.77
C PHE A 136 8.80 -1.92 6.84
N ASP A 137 7.56 -2.42 6.74
CA ASP A 137 6.50 -2.21 7.73
C ASP A 137 6.74 -3.00 9.03
N ASP A 138 5.74 -3.07 9.91
CA ASP A 138 5.82 -3.77 11.19
C ASP A 138 6.09 -5.27 11.05
N GLN A 139 5.61 -5.91 9.97
CA GLN A 139 5.83 -7.33 9.68
C GLN A 139 7.04 -7.55 8.77
N GLY A 140 7.08 -6.88 7.62
CA GLY A 140 8.14 -7.08 6.64
C GLY A 140 9.53 -6.68 7.15
N SER A 141 9.62 -5.73 8.07
CA SER A 141 10.88 -5.35 8.73
C SER A 141 11.53 -6.46 9.56
N THR A 142 10.80 -7.56 9.82
CA THR A 142 11.32 -8.75 10.51
C THR A 142 11.99 -9.76 9.57
N PHE A 143 11.91 -9.52 8.25
CA PHE A 143 12.54 -10.36 7.21
C PHE A 143 13.71 -9.63 6.57
N ASP A 144 14.78 -10.37 6.27
CA ASP A 144 15.91 -9.84 5.50
C ASP A 144 15.71 -9.93 3.97
N GLY A 145 16.70 -9.47 3.20
CA GLY A 145 16.64 -9.49 1.73
C GLY A 145 16.46 -10.88 1.11
N PRO A 146 17.12 -11.94 1.61
CA PRO A 146 16.87 -13.33 1.17
C PRO A 146 15.50 -13.90 1.57
N GLY A 147 14.76 -13.26 2.47
CA GLY A 147 13.43 -13.71 2.95
C GLY A 147 13.49 -14.56 4.22
N ALA A 148 14.58 -14.52 4.96
CA ALA A 148 14.67 -15.18 6.25
C ALA A 148 14.21 -14.25 7.38
N VAL A 149 13.55 -14.82 8.40
CA VAL A 149 13.23 -14.08 9.62
C VAL A 149 14.53 -13.76 10.34
N ARG A 150 14.88 -12.49 10.42
CA ARG A 150 16.12 -12.00 11.02
C ARG A 150 15.91 -10.59 11.57
N ASP A 151 16.28 -10.37 12.83
CA ASP A 151 16.38 -9.01 13.35
C ASP A 151 17.68 -8.37 12.85
N TRP A 152 17.57 -7.39 11.98
CA TRP A 152 18.66 -6.65 11.38
C TRP A 152 18.70 -5.18 11.82
N TRP A 153 17.83 -4.83 12.75
CA TRP A 153 17.73 -3.48 13.30
C TRP A 153 18.65 -3.32 14.52
N THR A 154 19.15 -2.11 14.75
CA THR A 154 19.65 -1.79 16.09
C THR A 154 18.47 -1.58 17.03
N GLU A 155 18.66 -1.79 18.34
CA GLU A 155 17.62 -1.57 19.35
C GLU A 155 17.11 -0.11 19.31
N ALA A 156 18.01 0.86 19.14
CA ALA A 156 17.65 2.27 19.03
C ALA A 156 16.80 2.59 17.81
N ASP A 157 17.14 2.01 16.65
CA ASP A 157 16.39 2.22 15.42
C ASP A 157 15.01 1.54 15.49
N ARG A 158 14.94 0.34 16.07
CA ARG A 158 13.66 -0.35 16.31
C ARG A 158 12.75 0.51 17.17
N LYS A 159 13.27 1.06 18.26
CA LYS A 159 12.50 1.97 19.14
C LYS A 159 12.06 3.24 18.41
N ALA A 160 12.93 3.85 17.61
CA ALA A 160 12.58 5.05 16.83
C ALA A 160 11.50 4.76 15.77
N PHE A 161 11.48 3.56 15.19
CA PHE A 161 10.42 3.09 14.31
C PHE A 161 9.10 2.89 15.08
N GLU A 162 9.15 2.22 16.26
CA GLU A 162 7.98 1.97 17.10
C GLU A 162 7.35 3.28 17.64
N GLU A 163 8.13 4.30 17.93
CA GLU A 163 7.63 5.63 18.31
C GLU A 163 6.81 6.26 17.15
N ARG A 164 7.27 6.17 15.91
CA ARG A 164 6.57 6.68 14.72
C ARG A 164 5.31 5.90 14.41
N THR A 165 5.41 4.58 14.44
CA THR A 165 4.25 3.71 14.19
C THR A 165 3.22 3.85 15.31
N GLY A 166 3.64 4.04 16.57
CA GLY A 166 2.78 4.35 17.69
C GLY A 166 2.00 5.65 17.53
N ALA A 167 2.64 6.69 16.99
CA ALA A 167 1.96 7.95 16.66
C ALA A 167 0.91 7.75 15.55
N LEU A 168 1.22 6.96 14.51
CA LEU A 168 0.27 6.64 13.45
C LEU A 168 -0.90 5.79 13.96
N ILE A 169 -0.65 4.79 14.82
CA ILE A 169 -1.69 4.01 15.51
C ILE A 169 -2.64 4.94 16.25
N ALA A 170 -2.11 5.88 17.03
CA ALA A 170 -2.94 6.82 17.81
C ALA A 170 -3.81 7.72 16.92
N GLN A 171 -3.31 8.15 15.74
CA GLN A 171 -4.13 8.88 14.77
C GLN A 171 -5.32 8.02 14.29
N TYR A 172 -5.07 6.76 13.93
CA TYR A 172 -6.10 5.88 13.38
C TYR A 172 -7.10 5.39 14.42
N ASP A 173 -6.68 5.18 15.68
CA ASP A 173 -7.58 4.85 16.80
C ASP A 173 -8.62 5.95 17.08
N ALA A 174 -8.37 7.18 16.64
CA ALA A 174 -9.31 8.28 16.76
C ALA A 174 -10.39 8.29 15.65
N TYR A 175 -10.23 7.54 14.57
CA TYR A 175 -11.13 7.60 13.42
C TYR A 175 -12.36 6.71 13.57
N VAL A 176 -13.50 7.25 13.14
CA VAL A 176 -14.78 6.54 12.99
C VAL A 176 -15.33 6.86 11.61
N PRO A 177 -15.65 5.84 10.76
CA PRO A 177 -16.24 6.10 9.46
C PRO A 177 -17.55 6.89 9.57
N ALA A 178 -17.76 7.86 8.69
CA ALA A 178 -18.86 8.82 8.80
C ALA A 178 -20.26 8.16 8.79
N ASP A 179 -20.47 7.13 7.97
CA ASP A 179 -21.72 6.37 7.90
C ASP A 179 -21.97 5.51 9.15
N VAL A 180 -20.91 4.93 9.73
CA VAL A 180 -20.98 4.19 10.99
C VAL A 180 -21.27 5.15 12.15
N ALA A 181 -20.58 6.29 12.23
CA ALA A 181 -20.84 7.31 13.23
C ALA A 181 -22.30 7.78 13.21
N ALA A 182 -22.82 8.12 12.05
CA ALA A 182 -24.22 8.56 11.87
C ALA A 182 -25.26 7.49 12.28
N HIS A 183 -24.96 6.21 12.03
CA HIS A 183 -25.82 5.12 12.46
C HIS A 183 -25.86 4.97 13.98
N TYR A 184 -24.72 4.95 14.62
CA TYR A 184 -24.62 4.77 16.09
C TYR A 184 -25.16 5.98 16.85
N GLU A 185 -25.04 7.18 16.30
CA GLU A 185 -25.68 8.37 16.85
C GLU A 185 -27.22 8.22 16.90
N GLN A 186 -27.84 7.70 15.83
CA GLN A 186 -29.28 7.41 15.80
C GLN A 186 -29.68 6.36 16.85
N LEU A 187 -28.81 5.44 17.19
CA LEU A 187 -29.03 4.42 18.23
C LEU A 187 -28.75 4.95 19.65
N GLY A 188 -28.15 6.13 19.79
CA GLY A 188 -27.69 6.65 21.07
C GLY A 188 -26.55 5.82 21.68
N GLN A 189 -25.71 5.21 20.85
CA GLN A 189 -24.59 4.34 21.24
C GLN A 189 -23.26 4.91 20.75
N ALA A 190 -22.17 4.49 21.40
CA ALA A 190 -20.81 4.81 20.93
C ALA A 190 -20.48 3.97 19.69
N ALA A 191 -20.02 4.63 18.64
CA ALA A 191 -19.60 3.97 17.40
C ALA A 191 -18.25 3.25 17.59
N PRO A 192 -18.02 2.11 16.89
CA PRO A 192 -16.71 1.47 16.87
C PRO A 192 -15.70 2.31 16.09
N HIS A 193 -14.50 2.42 16.61
CA HIS A 193 -13.38 3.10 15.99
C HIS A 193 -12.56 2.14 15.10
N VAL A 194 -11.74 2.70 14.21
CA VAL A 194 -10.65 1.98 13.55
C VAL A 194 -9.71 1.42 14.64
N LYS A 195 -9.18 0.23 14.40
CA LYS A 195 -8.17 -0.38 15.26
C LYS A 195 -6.78 -0.12 14.69
N GLY A 196 -6.16 1.00 15.07
CA GLY A 196 -4.88 1.43 14.51
C GLY A 196 -3.78 0.36 14.59
N ALA A 197 -3.73 -0.42 15.67
CA ALA A 197 -2.78 -1.52 15.81
C ALA A 197 -3.06 -2.70 14.85
N LEU A 198 -4.32 -2.95 14.47
CA LEU A 198 -4.66 -3.98 13.45
C LEU A 198 -4.28 -3.51 12.05
N THR A 199 -4.40 -2.21 11.79
CA THR A 199 -4.24 -1.64 10.45
C THR A 199 -2.88 -1.00 10.22
N ILE A 200 -1.94 -1.11 11.16
CA ILE A 200 -0.68 -0.35 11.11
C ILE A 200 0.17 -0.68 9.90
N GLY A 201 0.31 -1.94 9.51
CA GLY A 201 1.10 -2.34 8.35
C GLY A 201 0.59 -1.68 7.06
N GLU A 202 -0.72 -1.72 6.85
CA GLU A 202 -1.39 -1.10 5.70
C GLU A 202 -1.28 0.43 5.73
N ASN A 203 -1.42 1.04 6.92
CA ASN A 203 -1.29 2.49 7.07
C ASN A 203 0.15 2.96 6.81
N ILE A 204 1.17 2.18 7.19
CA ILE A 204 2.58 2.43 6.85
C ILE A 204 2.78 2.32 5.33
N GLY A 205 2.20 1.28 4.72
CA GLY A 205 2.24 1.08 3.27
C GLY A 205 1.64 2.27 2.51
N ASP A 206 0.45 2.73 2.92
CA ASP A 206 -0.22 3.88 2.28
C ASP A 206 0.55 5.19 2.47
N LEU A 207 0.98 5.49 3.71
CA LEU A 207 1.70 6.72 4.01
C LEU A 207 3.05 6.77 3.29
N GLY A 208 3.82 5.70 3.40
CA GLY A 208 5.09 5.56 2.71
C GLY A 208 4.91 5.54 1.19
N GLY A 209 3.91 4.78 0.71
CA GLY A 209 3.60 4.63 -0.71
C GLY A 209 3.30 5.96 -1.39
N LEU A 210 2.39 6.76 -0.80
CA LEU A 210 2.03 8.06 -1.37
C LEU A 210 3.19 9.06 -1.30
N GLY A 211 3.90 9.15 -0.16
CA GLY A 211 5.06 10.03 -0.01
C GLY A 211 6.20 9.69 -0.96
N ILE A 212 6.50 8.41 -1.15
CA ILE A 212 7.51 7.94 -2.10
C ILE A 212 7.05 8.14 -3.55
N ALA A 213 5.75 7.96 -3.85
CA ALA A 213 5.22 8.25 -5.19
C ALA A 213 5.38 9.73 -5.55
N LEU A 214 5.19 10.63 -4.59
CA LEU A 214 5.41 12.07 -4.78
C LEU A 214 6.89 12.39 -5.05
N LYS A 215 7.82 11.78 -4.29
CA LYS A 215 9.27 11.89 -4.53
C LYS A 215 9.65 11.33 -5.91
N ALA A 216 9.06 10.19 -6.31
CA ALA A 216 9.29 9.59 -7.61
C ALA A 216 8.73 10.43 -8.76
N TYR A 217 7.59 11.07 -8.58
CA TYR A 217 7.04 12.02 -9.54
C TYR A 217 7.96 13.23 -9.71
N LYS A 218 8.51 13.79 -8.63
CA LYS A 218 9.51 14.85 -8.68
C LYS A 218 10.75 14.43 -9.50
N LEU A 219 11.24 13.20 -9.30
CA LEU A 219 12.35 12.66 -10.10
C LEU A 219 11.98 12.55 -11.60
N ALA A 220 10.74 12.14 -11.91
CA ALA A 220 10.26 12.05 -13.29
C ALA A 220 10.17 13.43 -13.95
N LEU A 221 9.72 14.45 -13.25
CA LEU A 221 9.70 15.84 -13.71
C LEU A 221 11.12 16.34 -13.96
N ALA A 222 12.06 16.12 -13.03
CA ALA A 222 13.45 16.52 -13.18
C ALA A 222 14.12 15.92 -14.43
N ARG A 223 13.81 14.64 -14.77
CA ARG A 223 14.27 14.01 -16.01
C ARG A 223 13.71 14.64 -17.28
N LYS A 224 12.59 15.37 -17.17
CA LYS A 224 12.00 16.19 -18.25
C LYS A 224 12.46 17.65 -18.24
N GLY A 225 13.40 18.01 -17.35
CA GLY A 225 13.90 19.37 -17.19
C GLY A 225 12.98 20.30 -16.41
N ILE A 226 12.03 19.76 -15.64
CA ILE A 226 11.09 20.46 -14.78
C ILE A 226 11.58 20.33 -13.33
N GLU A 227 12.02 21.45 -12.70
CA GLU A 227 12.70 21.42 -11.41
C GLU A 227 11.76 21.44 -10.20
N SER A 228 10.51 21.90 -10.38
CA SER A 228 9.50 21.97 -9.31
C SER A 228 8.11 21.62 -9.82
N PHE A 229 7.20 21.27 -8.91
CA PHE A 229 5.80 21.00 -9.25
C PHE A 229 5.09 22.23 -9.84
N ASP A 230 5.46 23.44 -9.43
CA ASP A 230 4.88 24.69 -9.95
C ASP A 230 5.24 24.96 -11.41
N GLN A 231 6.33 24.38 -11.89
CA GLN A 231 6.75 24.48 -13.30
C GLN A 231 6.09 23.39 -14.17
N ALA A 232 5.43 22.40 -13.56
CA ALA A 232 4.74 21.37 -14.30
C ALA A 232 3.48 21.94 -14.97
N PRO A 233 3.04 21.38 -16.12
CA PRO A 233 1.87 21.89 -16.83
C PRO A 233 0.60 21.90 -15.98
N VAL A 234 -0.15 23.00 -16.06
CA VAL A 234 -1.55 23.04 -15.62
C VAL A 234 -2.41 22.37 -16.69
N ILE A 235 -3.20 21.38 -16.30
CA ILE A 235 -4.07 20.62 -17.20
C ILE A 235 -5.51 20.70 -16.66
N ASP A 236 -6.46 21.06 -17.50
CA ASP A 236 -7.87 21.28 -17.14
C ASP A 236 -8.08 22.23 -15.95
N GLY A 237 -7.19 23.22 -15.83
CA GLY A 237 -7.24 24.21 -14.75
C GLY A 237 -6.65 23.74 -13.42
N LEU A 238 -6.13 22.50 -13.35
CA LEU A 238 -5.52 21.92 -12.14
C LEU A 238 -3.99 21.91 -12.22
N SER A 239 -3.35 22.28 -11.13
CA SER A 239 -1.91 22.12 -10.94
C SER A 239 -1.51 20.63 -10.91
N ALA A 240 -0.23 20.34 -11.02
CA ALA A 240 0.29 18.98 -10.97
C ALA A 240 -0.03 18.28 -9.63
N LEU A 241 0.12 19.01 -8.50
CA LEU A 241 -0.17 18.47 -7.17
C LEU A 241 -1.67 18.29 -6.93
N GLU A 242 -2.53 19.19 -7.42
CA GLU A 242 -3.98 18.98 -7.35
C GLU A 242 -4.39 17.69 -8.09
N ARG A 243 -3.88 17.47 -9.31
CA ARG A 243 -4.16 16.23 -10.06
C ARG A 243 -3.61 15.00 -9.35
N PHE A 244 -2.44 15.10 -8.72
CA PHE A 244 -1.85 14.03 -7.92
C PHE A 244 -2.77 13.64 -6.75
N PHE A 245 -3.16 14.58 -5.90
CA PHE A 245 -4.01 14.29 -4.75
C PHE A 245 -5.44 13.91 -5.13
N TYR A 246 -6.02 14.48 -6.19
CA TYR A 246 -7.33 14.04 -6.69
C TYR A 246 -7.28 12.62 -7.27
N SER A 247 -6.19 12.23 -7.92
CA SER A 247 -6.02 10.85 -8.40
C SER A 247 -5.92 9.87 -7.23
N TRP A 248 -5.16 10.19 -6.18
CA TRP A 248 -5.13 9.41 -4.94
C TRP A 248 -6.52 9.26 -4.34
N ALA A 249 -7.27 10.33 -4.18
CA ALA A 249 -8.63 10.27 -3.66
C ALA A 249 -9.57 9.42 -4.54
N ARG A 250 -9.37 9.47 -5.87
CA ARG A 250 -10.20 8.72 -6.82
C ARG A 250 -10.08 7.20 -6.68
N ILE A 251 -8.89 6.67 -6.42
CA ILE A 251 -8.69 5.22 -6.28
C ILE A 251 -9.35 4.67 -5.02
N TRP A 252 -9.63 5.52 -4.02
CA TRP A 252 -10.28 5.12 -2.76
C TRP A 252 -11.80 5.34 -2.74
N GLN A 253 -12.40 5.79 -3.84
CA GLN A 253 -13.84 5.96 -3.93
C GLN A 253 -14.55 4.62 -3.74
N GLN A 254 -15.32 4.50 -2.65
CA GLN A 254 -16.06 3.29 -2.31
C GLN A 254 -17.40 3.65 -1.67
N LYS A 255 -18.39 2.76 -1.85
CA LYS A 255 -19.62 2.75 -1.07
C LYS A 255 -19.90 1.34 -0.58
N SER A 256 -20.01 1.17 0.73
CA SER A 256 -20.29 -0.10 1.39
C SER A 256 -21.68 -0.09 2.04
N ARG A 257 -22.24 -1.28 2.29
CA ARG A 257 -23.34 -1.42 3.23
C ARG A 257 -22.80 -1.33 4.65
N LEU A 258 -23.62 -0.83 5.57
CA LEU A 258 -23.22 -0.61 6.96
C LEU A 258 -22.70 -1.87 7.64
N GLU A 259 -23.42 -2.99 7.49
CA GLU A 259 -23.02 -4.26 8.11
C GLU A 259 -21.63 -4.75 7.59
N ARG A 260 -21.33 -4.45 6.32
CA ARG A 260 -20.00 -4.75 5.76
C ARG A 260 -18.94 -3.81 6.31
N ALA A 261 -19.24 -2.53 6.47
CA ALA A 261 -18.30 -1.56 7.06
C ALA A 261 -17.95 -1.94 8.50
N GLU A 262 -18.93 -2.29 9.33
CA GLU A 262 -18.73 -2.76 10.71
C GLU A 262 -17.91 -4.05 10.77
N LEU A 263 -18.21 -5.02 9.91
CA LEU A 263 -17.43 -6.28 9.84
C LEU A 263 -15.96 -5.99 9.52
N LEU A 264 -15.70 -5.13 8.53
CA LEU A 264 -14.34 -4.79 8.13
C LEU A 264 -13.58 -4.04 9.24
N LEU A 265 -14.22 -3.12 9.98
CA LEU A 265 -13.61 -2.48 11.16
C LEU A 265 -13.12 -3.49 12.22
N ALA A 266 -13.78 -4.64 12.29
CA ALA A 266 -13.43 -5.66 13.27
C ALA A 266 -12.33 -6.63 12.80
N THR A 267 -12.23 -6.88 11.48
CA THR A 267 -11.50 -8.04 10.93
C THR A 267 -10.50 -7.76 9.82
N ASP A 268 -10.59 -6.60 9.17
CA ASP A 268 -9.73 -6.26 8.03
C ASP A 268 -8.46 -5.55 8.49
N PRO A 269 -7.26 -5.97 8.04
CA PRO A 269 -6.02 -5.25 8.31
C PRO A 269 -5.93 -3.91 7.57
N HIS A 270 -6.79 -3.65 6.57
CA HIS A 270 -6.87 -2.37 5.90
C HIS A 270 -7.81 -1.42 6.63
N SER A 271 -7.41 -0.16 6.75
CA SER A 271 -8.31 0.89 7.20
C SER A 271 -9.44 1.14 6.19
N PRO A 272 -10.60 1.65 6.61
CA PRO A 272 -11.65 2.10 5.68
C PRO A 272 -11.09 3.08 4.63
N ASN A 273 -11.57 2.98 3.39
CA ASN A 273 -11.07 3.78 2.27
C ASN A 273 -11.08 5.29 2.54
N GLU A 274 -12.04 5.79 3.31
CA GLU A 274 -12.08 7.18 3.80
C GLU A 274 -10.75 7.57 4.48
N PHE A 275 -10.19 6.69 5.31
CA PHE A 275 -8.96 6.97 6.06
C PHE A 275 -7.70 6.52 5.33
N ARG A 276 -7.79 5.58 4.39
CA ARG A 276 -6.70 5.34 3.42
C ARG A 276 -6.43 6.58 2.57
N CYS A 277 -7.47 7.39 2.28
CA CYS A 277 -7.32 8.69 1.64
C CYS A 277 -6.99 9.79 2.67
N ASN A 278 -7.97 10.17 3.49
CA ASN A 278 -7.91 11.37 4.33
C ASN A 278 -6.91 11.26 5.48
N GLY A 279 -6.78 10.08 6.08
CA GLY A 279 -5.81 9.83 7.15
C GLY A 279 -4.36 9.94 6.69
N ILE A 280 -4.11 9.64 5.40
CA ILE A 280 -2.78 9.72 4.82
C ILE A 280 -2.42 11.14 4.40
N VAL A 281 -3.26 11.81 3.59
CA VAL A 281 -2.91 13.12 3.03
C VAL A 281 -2.65 14.20 4.08
N ARG A 282 -3.30 14.11 5.23
CA ARG A 282 -3.10 15.04 6.35
C ARG A 282 -1.73 14.92 7.04
N ASN A 283 -0.91 13.93 6.67
CA ASN A 283 0.47 13.79 7.13
C ASN A 283 1.50 14.35 6.10
N LEU A 284 1.07 14.82 4.92
CA LEU A 284 1.95 15.31 3.86
C LEU A 284 1.90 16.84 3.76
N ASP A 285 3.04 17.51 3.92
CA ASP A 285 3.12 18.96 3.88
C ASP A 285 2.66 19.53 2.54
N GLU A 286 2.95 18.85 1.43
CA GLU A 286 2.53 19.26 0.09
C GLU A 286 1.00 19.29 -0.08
N PHE A 287 0.25 18.50 0.72
CA PHE A 287 -1.22 18.60 0.73
C PHE A 287 -1.69 19.94 1.29
N TYR A 288 -1.07 20.41 2.37
CA TYR A 288 -1.40 21.70 2.99
C TYR A 288 -1.10 22.87 2.05
N GLU A 289 0.05 22.82 1.40
CA GLU A 289 0.45 23.85 0.43
C GLU A 289 -0.47 23.88 -0.78
N THR A 290 -0.86 22.69 -1.29
CA THR A 290 -1.70 22.55 -2.50
C THR A 290 -3.12 23.09 -2.27
N PHE A 291 -3.72 22.78 -1.13
CA PHE A 291 -5.13 23.10 -0.85
C PHE A 291 -5.33 24.23 0.16
N ASN A 292 -4.24 24.91 0.58
CA ASN A 292 -4.25 25.98 1.59
C ASN A 292 -4.96 25.55 2.89
N VAL A 293 -4.68 24.33 3.35
CA VAL A 293 -5.27 23.78 4.58
C VAL A 293 -4.71 24.49 5.79
N VAL A 294 -5.58 25.05 6.64
CA VAL A 294 -5.21 25.89 7.78
C VAL A 294 -5.84 25.36 9.08
N PRO A 295 -5.35 25.82 10.25
CA PRO A 295 -5.96 25.48 11.54
C PRO A 295 -7.48 25.75 11.57
N GLY A 296 -8.26 24.73 11.92
CA GLY A 296 -9.71 24.75 11.92
C GLY A 296 -10.37 23.97 10.77
N ASP A 297 -9.61 23.63 9.74
CA ASP A 297 -10.09 22.72 8.69
C ASP A 297 -10.10 21.26 9.21
N GLU A 298 -11.05 20.46 8.70
CA GLU A 298 -11.27 19.08 9.18
C GLU A 298 -10.04 18.17 9.01
N LEU A 299 -9.28 18.35 7.94
CA LEU A 299 -8.07 17.56 7.66
C LEU A 299 -6.79 18.18 8.21
N TYR A 300 -6.88 19.28 8.97
CA TYR A 300 -5.70 19.91 9.55
C TYR A 300 -5.12 19.05 10.69
N LEU A 301 -3.79 18.89 10.67
CA LEU A 301 -2.95 18.43 11.79
C LEU A 301 -1.85 19.45 12.02
N ASP A 302 -1.54 19.72 13.29
CA ASP A 302 -0.36 20.51 13.62
C ASP A 302 0.91 19.82 13.07
N PRO A 303 1.92 20.58 12.63
CA PRO A 303 3.12 20.00 12.00
C PRO A 303 3.84 18.93 12.86
N ASP A 304 3.82 19.09 14.21
CA ASP A 304 4.42 18.16 15.16
C ASP A 304 3.60 16.87 15.35
N GLN A 305 2.37 16.84 14.88
CA GLN A 305 1.50 15.67 14.90
C GLN A 305 1.56 14.86 13.60
N ARG A 306 2.15 15.43 12.53
CA ARG A 306 2.29 14.73 11.24
C ARG A 306 3.34 13.65 11.34
N VAL A 307 2.98 12.46 10.89
CA VAL A 307 3.87 11.28 10.92
C VAL A 307 4.59 11.13 9.61
N THR A 308 5.90 10.99 9.67
CA THR A 308 6.76 10.60 8.53
C THR A 308 7.57 9.40 8.93
N ILE A 309 7.55 8.34 8.09
CA ILE A 309 8.31 7.11 8.33
C ILE A 309 9.46 7.01 7.33
N TRP A 310 9.16 7.12 6.02
CA TRP A 310 10.11 6.97 4.90
C TRP A 310 10.36 8.25 4.12
#